data_573e458487abb219fa89623f39d29995
#
_entry.id   573e458487abb219fa89623f39d29995
#
_cell.length_a   1.000
_cell.length_b   1.000
_cell.length_c   1.000
_cell.angle_alpha   90.00
_cell.angle_beta   90.00
_cell.angle_gamma   90.00
#
_symmetry.space_group_name_H-M   'P 1'
#
loop_
_entity.id
_entity.type
_entity.pdbx_description
1 polymer ?
#
loop_
_entity_poly.entity_id
_entity_poly.type
_entity_poly.pdbx_seq_one_letter_code
_entity_poly.pdbx_strand_id
1 'polypeptide(L)'
;MLGISRKIIPWVVLNCYYASTVSSSQARVLVYTATLGFRHDSIPTAVEALNNQTATINVAFDHTEDQTQFNDQNLAKYDAIMFVSTTGEVLDDSGKTAFQNYLNLGGNFVGVHSCSDSLVNTTFYGKEVGAYFDYHPALQNATVDVLDATHPSVSMLPAEWHIQEEMYNFKSDPRAIGATVVLSANESSYVDTGTRNFNQGTPHPSAWFQEHGAGVESGHIAGRSFYTSLGHLNETWHDSLFMAHVIGGLTWAFQANTTRAFNSSALVGNAASASPSNSAPSGASPTPSAPGESSASLRKQVNAVASLVGAGVACIIWCL
;
A
#
# COMPACT_ATOMS: atom_id res chain seq x y z
N MET A 1 -25.58 57.60 -56.05
CA MET A 1 -24.91 57.40 -54.72
C MET A 1 -25.07 55.93 -54.30
N LEU A 2 -24.03 55.12 -54.47
CA LEU A 2 -24.05 53.71 -54.10
C LEU A 2 -23.44 53.57 -52.70
N GLY A 3 -24.29 53.14 -51.72
CA GLY A 3 -23.83 52.85 -50.35
C GLY A 3 -23.22 51.47 -50.24
N ILE A 4 -21.92 51.39 -49.87
CA ILE A 4 -21.18 50.15 -49.60
C ILE A 4 -21.42 49.75 -48.17
N SER A 5 -22.22 48.70 -47.94
CA SER A 5 -22.40 48.06 -46.63
C SER A 5 -21.22 47.18 -46.31
N ARG A 6 -20.42 47.57 -45.31
CA ARG A 6 -19.34 46.73 -44.75
C ARG A 6 -19.93 45.72 -43.75
N LYS A 7 -19.89 44.44 -44.09
CA LYS A 7 -20.18 43.32 -43.18
C LYS A 7 -19.01 43.12 -42.22
N ILE A 8 -19.25 43.32 -40.91
CA ILE A 8 -18.30 43.03 -39.84
C ILE A 8 -18.46 41.53 -39.54
N ILE A 9 -17.40 40.74 -39.74
CA ILE A 9 -17.33 39.34 -39.37
C ILE A 9 -16.78 39.31 -37.94
N PRO A 10 -17.52 38.76 -36.95
CA PRO A 10 -16.97 38.61 -35.61
C PRO A 10 -15.93 37.47 -35.56
N TRP A 11 -14.74 37.81 -35.09
CA TRP A 11 -13.70 36.81 -34.78
C TRP A 11 -14.13 36.05 -33.54
N VAL A 12 -14.48 34.76 -33.72
CA VAL A 12 -14.67 33.83 -32.59
C VAL A 12 -13.30 33.36 -32.20
N VAL A 13 -12.79 33.86 -31.08
CA VAL A 13 -11.57 33.33 -30.45
C VAL A 13 -11.93 32.03 -29.72
N LEU A 14 -11.61 30.91 -30.34
CA LEU A 14 -11.75 29.58 -29.74
C LEU A 14 -10.63 29.40 -28.71
N ASN A 15 -10.93 29.68 -27.43
CA ASN A 15 -10.04 29.34 -26.34
C ASN A 15 -10.03 27.79 -26.15
N CYS A 16 -9.05 27.09 -26.71
CA CYS A 16 -8.77 25.71 -26.38
C CYS A 16 -8.16 25.66 -24.98
N TYR A 17 -8.98 25.36 -23.98
CA TYR A 17 -8.47 24.93 -22.68
C TYR A 17 -7.87 23.54 -22.84
N TYR A 18 -6.55 23.44 -22.87
CA TYR A 18 -5.86 22.17 -22.67
C TYR A 18 -6.08 21.79 -21.21
N ALA A 19 -7.04 20.88 -20.96
CA ALA A 19 -7.10 20.17 -19.72
C ALA A 19 -5.83 19.29 -19.66
N SER A 20 -4.83 19.73 -18.92
CA SER A 20 -3.71 18.88 -18.55
C SER A 20 -4.27 17.74 -17.71
N THR A 21 -4.42 16.57 -18.30
CA THR A 21 -4.66 15.33 -17.53
C THR A 21 -3.40 15.12 -16.71
N VAL A 22 -3.45 15.47 -15.43
CA VAL A 22 -2.45 15.01 -14.46
C VAL A 22 -2.64 13.51 -14.42
N SER A 23 -1.76 12.77 -15.09
CA SER A 23 -1.67 11.31 -14.92
C SER A 23 -1.22 11.12 -13.48
N SER A 24 -2.15 10.70 -12.60
CA SER A 24 -1.77 10.28 -11.27
C SER A 24 -0.81 9.10 -11.42
N SER A 25 0.37 9.19 -10.82
CA SER A 25 1.28 8.05 -10.77
C SER A 25 0.56 6.89 -10.08
N GLN A 26 0.80 5.66 -10.57
CA GLN A 26 0.28 4.47 -9.91
C GLN A 26 0.83 4.41 -8.49
N ALA A 27 -0.04 4.31 -7.48
CA ALA A 27 0.37 4.11 -6.10
C ALA A 27 1.03 2.73 -5.94
N ARG A 28 1.95 2.60 -5.00
CA ARG A 28 2.71 1.38 -4.78
C ARG A 28 2.61 0.93 -3.33
N VAL A 29 2.26 -0.31 -3.09
CA VAL A 29 2.04 -0.90 -1.76
C VAL A 29 2.95 -2.11 -1.56
N LEU A 30 3.70 -2.12 -0.45
CA LEU A 30 4.42 -3.32 -0.01
C LEU A 30 3.49 -4.17 0.85
N VAL A 31 3.15 -5.37 0.39
CA VAL A 31 2.35 -6.35 1.14
C VAL A 31 3.29 -7.32 1.85
N TYR A 32 3.27 -7.30 3.17
CA TYR A 32 4.10 -8.15 4.02
C TYR A 32 3.26 -9.20 4.72
N THR A 33 3.64 -10.48 4.57
CA THR A 33 2.87 -11.62 5.09
C THR A 33 3.71 -12.62 5.88
N ALA A 34 4.90 -12.22 6.35
CA ALA A 34 5.77 -13.08 7.15
C ALA A 34 5.10 -13.50 8.47
N THR A 35 5.34 -14.74 8.88
CA THR A 35 4.81 -15.32 10.11
C THR A 35 5.90 -16.03 10.88
N LEU A 36 6.10 -15.69 12.14
CA LEU A 36 6.92 -16.40 13.11
C LEU A 36 6.09 -17.01 14.25
N GLY A 37 4.79 -16.76 14.26
CA GLY A 37 3.76 -17.41 15.07
C GLY A 37 2.83 -18.26 14.20
N PHE A 38 1.52 -18.15 14.43
CA PHE A 38 0.52 -18.88 13.65
C PHE A 38 0.50 -18.38 12.19
N ARG A 39 0.45 -19.32 11.23
CA ARG A 39 0.33 -19.00 9.81
C ARG A 39 -1.07 -19.33 9.31
N HIS A 40 -1.75 -18.33 8.81
CA HIS A 40 -3.09 -18.48 8.25
C HIS A 40 -3.05 -19.06 6.84
N ASP A 41 -3.92 -20.03 6.58
CA ASP A 41 -4.06 -20.66 5.26
C ASP A 41 -4.59 -19.67 4.21
N SER A 42 -5.23 -18.59 4.64
CA SER A 42 -5.76 -17.54 3.77
C SER A 42 -4.71 -16.59 3.18
N ILE A 43 -3.46 -16.63 3.62
CA ILE A 43 -2.40 -15.73 3.12
C ILE A 43 -2.25 -15.77 1.58
N PRO A 44 -2.15 -16.94 0.91
CA PRO A 44 -2.06 -16.97 -0.54
C PRO A 44 -3.28 -16.38 -1.25
N THR A 45 -4.48 -16.67 -0.72
CA THR A 45 -5.75 -16.13 -1.24
C THR A 45 -5.82 -14.60 -1.08
N ALA A 46 -5.35 -14.08 0.05
CA ALA A 46 -5.26 -12.65 0.32
C ALA A 46 -4.36 -11.93 -0.70
N VAL A 47 -3.18 -12.48 -0.95
CA VAL A 47 -2.23 -11.95 -1.94
C VAL A 47 -2.82 -11.96 -3.35
N GLU A 48 -3.49 -13.04 -3.74
CA GLU A 48 -4.18 -13.14 -5.03
C GLU A 48 -5.31 -12.12 -5.14
N ALA A 49 -6.17 -12.03 -4.12
CA ALA A 49 -7.31 -11.11 -4.09
C ALA A 49 -6.85 -9.64 -4.21
N LEU A 50 -5.77 -9.24 -3.52
CA LEU A 50 -5.19 -7.91 -3.63
C LEU A 50 -4.63 -7.66 -5.04
N ASN A 51 -3.87 -8.60 -5.61
CA ASN A 51 -3.31 -8.47 -6.95
C ASN A 51 -4.40 -8.31 -8.01
N ASN A 52 -5.55 -8.97 -7.85
CA ASN A 52 -6.69 -8.84 -8.75
C ASN A 52 -7.31 -7.44 -8.73
N GLN A 53 -7.06 -6.62 -7.70
CA GLN A 53 -7.51 -5.23 -7.63
C GLN A 53 -6.58 -4.23 -8.36
N THR A 54 -5.38 -4.61 -8.73
CA THR A 54 -4.34 -3.72 -9.30
C THR A 54 -4.88 -2.79 -10.40
N ALA A 55 -5.57 -3.35 -11.39
CA ALA A 55 -6.10 -2.56 -12.50
C ALA A 55 -7.31 -1.68 -12.10
N THR A 56 -8.11 -2.14 -11.12
CA THR A 56 -9.34 -1.47 -10.68
C THR A 56 -9.04 -0.18 -9.91
N ILE A 57 -8.02 -0.21 -9.05
CA ILE A 57 -7.70 0.91 -8.16
C ILE A 57 -6.39 1.62 -8.53
N ASN A 58 -5.73 1.25 -9.64
CA ASN A 58 -4.46 1.80 -10.09
C ASN A 58 -3.36 1.75 -9.00
N VAL A 59 -3.20 0.58 -8.37
CA VAL A 59 -2.19 0.31 -7.34
C VAL A 59 -1.31 -0.86 -7.77
N ALA A 60 0.01 -0.75 -7.59
CA ALA A 60 0.93 -1.88 -7.71
C ALA A 60 1.14 -2.49 -6.32
N PHE A 61 0.95 -3.80 -6.21
CA PHE A 61 1.21 -4.57 -5.00
C PHE A 61 2.50 -5.37 -5.16
N ASP A 62 3.47 -5.13 -4.27
CA ASP A 62 4.70 -5.91 -4.17
C ASP A 62 4.62 -6.79 -2.92
N HIS A 63 4.52 -8.10 -3.10
CA HIS A 63 4.43 -9.05 -1.99
C HIS A 63 5.80 -9.55 -1.55
N THR A 64 6.01 -9.66 -0.23
CA THR A 64 7.22 -10.26 0.35
C THR A 64 6.95 -10.89 1.72
N GLU A 65 7.75 -11.89 2.07
CA GLU A 65 7.93 -12.43 3.43
C GLU A 65 9.37 -12.22 3.92
N ASP A 66 10.21 -11.59 3.10
CA ASP A 66 11.61 -11.35 3.40
C ASP A 66 11.78 -10.06 4.22
N GLN A 67 12.17 -10.18 5.48
CA GLN A 67 12.40 -9.04 6.38
C GLN A 67 13.53 -8.11 5.89
N THR A 68 14.45 -8.57 5.03
CA THR A 68 15.54 -7.72 4.50
C THR A 68 15.03 -6.63 3.55
N GLN A 69 13.77 -6.75 3.08
CA GLN A 69 13.08 -5.71 2.33
C GLN A 69 12.75 -4.47 3.20
N PHE A 70 12.78 -4.62 4.53
CA PHE A 70 12.60 -3.50 5.47
C PHE A 70 13.93 -2.77 5.67
N ASN A 71 14.25 -1.90 4.71
CA ASN A 71 15.35 -0.96 4.73
C ASN A 71 14.90 0.38 4.15
N ASP A 72 15.51 1.49 4.58
CA ASP A 72 15.09 2.85 4.23
C ASP A 72 14.95 3.07 2.72
N GLN A 73 15.93 2.58 1.94
CA GLN A 73 15.93 2.76 0.48
C GLN A 73 14.77 2.04 -0.21
N ASN A 74 14.40 0.85 0.28
CA ASN A 74 13.30 0.09 -0.29
C ASN A 74 11.96 0.65 0.15
N LEU A 75 11.77 0.90 1.47
CA LEU A 75 10.49 1.37 2.01
C LEU A 75 10.11 2.75 1.45
N ALA A 76 11.09 3.64 1.18
CA ALA A 76 10.84 4.96 0.61
C ALA A 76 10.14 4.95 -0.77
N LYS A 77 10.02 3.79 -1.43
CA LYS A 77 9.35 3.63 -2.74
C LYS A 77 7.83 3.43 -2.63
N TYR A 78 7.32 3.14 -1.43
CA TYR A 78 5.93 2.72 -1.23
C TYR A 78 5.08 3.84 -0.65
N ASP A 79 3.86 3.95 -1.15
CA ASP A 79 2.83 4.87 -0.66
C ASP A 79 2.12 4.32 0.57
N ALA A 80 2.12 3.00 0.75
CA ALA A 80 1.69 2.33 1.97
C ALA A 80 2.46 1.03 2.20
N ILE A 81 2.63 0.65 3.47
CA ILE A 81 3.06 -0.68 3.90
C ILE A 81 1.84 -1.39 4.48
N MET A 82 1.55 -2.58 3.96
CA MET A 82 0.40 -3.36 4.35
C MET A 82 0.85 -4.68 4.99
N PHE A 83 0.52 -4.89 6.28
CA PHE A 83 0.74 -6.16 6.96
C PHE A 83 -0.55 -6.98 6.88
N VAL A 84 -0.47 -8.16 6.27
CA VAL A 84 -1.61 -9.06 6.09
C VAL A 84 -1.32 -10.37 6.78
N SER A 85 -2.10 -10.68 7.81
CA SER A 85 -2.02 -11.92 8.58
C SER A 85 -0.61 -12.26 9.08
N THR A 86 0.22 -11.23 9.37
CA THR A 86 1.52 -11.42 10.01
C THR A 86 1.37 -11.80 11.47
N THR A 87 2.31 -12.56 12.05
CA THR A 87 2.33 -12.97 13.46
C THR A 87 3.75 -13.11 13.99
N GLY A 88 3.97 -12.71 15.24
CA GLY A 88 5.26 -12.83 15.92
C GLY A 88 6.25 -11.72 15.58
N GLU A 89 7.52 -11.88 15.95
CA GLU A 89 8.58 -10.87 15.79
C GLU A 89 9.15 -10.92 14.35
N VAL A 90 8.36 -10.53 13.37
CA VAL A 90 8.64 -10.65 11.93
C VAL A 90 9.67 -9.67 11.38
N LEU A 91 10.18 -8.75 12.19
CA LEU A 91 11.28 -7.84 11.84
C LEU A 91 12.37 -7.88 12.91
N ASP A 92 13.62 -7.85 12.48
CA ASP A 92 14.75 -7.58 13.36
C ASP A 92 14.84 -6.08 13.72
N ASP A 93 15.81 -5.71 14.54
CA ASP A 93 15.96 -4.33 15.03
C ASP A 93 16.25 -3.34 13.86
N SER A 94 16.96 -3.79 12.83
CA SER A 94 17.24 -2.97 11.65
C SER A 94 15.97 -2.73 10.82
N GLY A 95 15.17 -3.76 10.62
CA GLY A 95 13.87 -3.67 9.95
C GLY A 95 12.86 -2.81 10.72
N LYS A 96 12.81 -2.95 12.06
CA LYS A 96 11.99 -2.09 12.93
C LYS A 96 12.41 -0.62 12.81
N THR A 97 13.72 -0.35 12.81
CA THR A 97 14.26 1.02 12.65
C THR A 97 13.87 1.60 11.30
N ALA A 98 14.05 0.86 10.21
CA ALA A 98 13.67 1.33 8.88
C ALA A 98 12.16 1.56 8.75
N PHE A 99 11.35 0.72 9.38
CA PHE A 99 9.90 0.90 9.41
C PHE A 99 9.48 2.15 10.20
N GLN A 100 10.10 2.41 11.37
CA GLN A 100 9.89 3.64 12.12
C GLN A 100 10.29 4.88 11.29
N ASN A 101 11.45 4.84 10.61
CA ASN A 101 11.90 5.92 9.74
C ASN A 101 10.89 6.18 8.60
N TYR A 102 10.36 5.12 7.97
CA TYR A 102 9.34 5.25 6.93
C TYR A 102 8.08 5.97 7.44
N LEU A 103 7.58 5.58 8.62
CA LEU A 103 6.41 6.23 9.25
C LEU A 103 6.71 7.70 9.56
N ASN A 104 7.89 8.00 10.10
CA ASN A 104 8.35 9.36 10.44
C ASN A 104 8.47 10.28 9.20
N LEU A 105 8.60 9.73 8.01
CA LEU A 105 8.63 10.46 6.73
C LEU A 105 7.25 10.66 6.11
N GLY A 106 6.17 10.21 6.75
CA GLY A 106 4.79 10.33 6.27
C GLY A 106 4.28 9.08 5.58
N GLY A 107 4.94 7.95 5.76
CA GLY A 107 4.49 6.65 5.25
C GLY A 107 3.16 6.21 5.85
N ASN A 108 2.31 5.55 5.05
CA ASN A 108 1.02 5.06 5.51
C ASN A 108 1.10 3.58 5.88
N PHE A 109 0.28 3.17 6.84
CA PHE A 109 0.18 1.80 7.30
C PHE A 109 -1.22 1.23 7.13
N VAL A 110 -1.29 -0.05 6.73
CA VAL A 110 -2.54 -0.81 6.70
C VAL A 110 -2.30 -2.17 7.36
N GLY A 111 -3.11 -2.48 8.37
CA GLY A 111 -3.05 -3.75 9.07
C GLY A 111 -4.31 -4.58 8.85
N VAL A 112 -4.15 -5.86 8.53
CA VAL A 112 -5.26 -6.79 8.34
C VAL A 112 -5.07 -8.03 9.19
N HIS A 113 -6.12 -8.40 9.90
CA HIS A 113 -6.28 -9.60 10.71
C HIS A 113 -5.22 -9.71 11.80
N SER A 114 -4.42 -10.77 11.77
CA SER A 114 -3.50 -11.10 12.87
C SER A 114 -2.26 -10.22 12.94
N CYS A 115 -2.10 -9.19 12.10
CA CYS A 115 -0.96 -8.29 12.24
C CYS A 115 -0.91 -7.58 13.60
N SER A 116 -2.04 -7.49 14.31
CA SER A 116 -2.07 -7.02 15.71
C SER A 116 -1.39 -7.98 16.72
N ASP A 117 -1.06 -9.20 16.31
CA ASP A 117 -0.24 -10.17 17.06
C ASP A 117 1.22 -10.19 16.56
N SER A 118 1.66 -9.13 15.89
CA SER A 118 3.05 -8.98 15.45
C SER A 118 3.77 -7.93 16.28
N LEU A 119 5.12 -8.06 16.38
CA LEU A 119 6.00 -7.06 16.98
C LEU A 119 5.51 -6.57 18.35
N VAL A 120 4.98 -7.47 19.18
CA VAL A 120 4.26 -7.16 20.42
C VAL A 120 5.12 -6.43 21.48
N ASN A 121 6.44 -6.44 21.30
CA ASN A 121 7.40 -5.73 22.14
C ASN A 121 7.85 -4.39 21.51
N THR A 122 7.24 -3.95 20.40
CA THR A 122 7.65 -2.76 19.65
C THR A 122 6.64 -1.63 19.85
N THR A 123 6.96 -0.69 20.72
CA THR A 123 6.02 0.36 21.17
C THR A 123 5.44 1.19 20.04
N PHE A 124 6.26 1.61 19.05
CA PHE A 124 5.77 2.41 17.94
C PHE A 124 4.78 1.62 17.08
N TYR A 125 5.04 0.33 16.86
CA TYR A 125 4.16 -0.52 16.10
C TYR A 125 2.80 -0.70 16.77
N GLY A 126 2.80 -0.95 18.10
CA GLY A 126 1.55 -1.05 18.86
C GLY A 126 0.69 0.21 18.78
N LYS A 127 1.32 1.40 18.75
CA LYS A 127 0.62 2.67 18.51
C LYS A 127 0.14 2.81 17.06
N GLU A 128 0.95 2.37 16.10
CA GLU A 128 0.60 2.47 14.69
C GLU A 128 -0.57 1.54 14.32
N VAL A 129 -0.54 0.28 14.77
CA VAL A 129 -1.65 -0.66 14.56
C VAL A 129 -2.88 -0.31 15.40
N GLY A 130 -2.70 0.39 16.53
CA GLY A 130 -3.76 0.91 17.39
C GLY A 130 -4.00 0.10 18.65
N ALA A 131 -3.97 -1.21 18.58
CA ALA A 131 -4.06 -2.11 19.73
C ALA A 131 -3.46 -3.48 19.40
N TYR A 132 -2.83 -4.11 20.39
CA TYR A 132 -2.37 -5.49 20.26
C TYR A 132 -3.50 -6.48 20.52
N PHE A 133 -3.49 -7.58 19.76
CA PHE A 133 -4.33 -8.74 19.98
C PHE A 133 -4.14 -9.33 21.39
N ASP A 134 -5.23 -9.76 22.03
CA ASP A 134 -5.22 -10.48 23.29
C ASP A 134 -5.61 -11.95 23.09
N TYR A 135 -6.86 -12.18 22.69
CA TYR A 135 -7.39 -13.50 22.37
C TYR A 135 -8.63 -13.37 21.47
N HIS A 136 -9.15 -14.49 21.00
CA HIS A 136 -10.45 -14.60 20.33
C HIS A 136 -11.21 -15.86 20.79
N PRO A 137 -12.56 -15.85 20.78
CA PRO A 137 -13.36 -17.06 20.90
C PRO A 137 -13.19 -17.93 19.63
N ALA A 138 -13.76 -19.12 19.63
CA ALA A 138 -13.78 -19.99 18.46
C ALA A 138 -14.39 -19.28 17.23
N LEU A 139 -13.86 -19.59 16.03
CA LEU A 139 -14.41 -19.19 14.74
C LEU A 139 -15.92 -19.51 14.68
N GLN A 140 -16.74 -18.52 14.41
CA GLN A 140 -18.20 -18.66 14.39
C GLN A 140 -18.87 -17.54 13.57
N ASN A 141 -20.16 -17.71 13.29
CA ASN A 141 -20.97 -16.63 12.72
C ASN A 141 -21.15 -15.53 13.76
N ALA A 142 -20.95 -14.30 13.34
CA ALA A 142 -21.10 -13.10 14.15
C ALA A 142 -21.65 -11.95 13.30
N THR A 143 -22.03 -10.87 13.95
CA THR A 143 -22.41 -9.61 13.32
C THR A 143 -21.40 -8.53 13.72
N VAL A 144 -21.00 -7.71 12.77
CA VAL A 144 -20.28 -6.46 13.03
C VAL A 144 -21.18 -5.28 12.64
N ASP A 145 -21.23 -4.29 13.54
CA ASP A 145 -22.05 -3.08 13.38
C ASP A 145 -21.19 -1.97 12.77
N VAL A 146 -21.70 -1.28 11.75
CA VAL A 146 -21.08 -0.10 11.14
C VAL A 146 -21.35 1.11 12.04
N LEU A 147 -20.30 1.73 12.59
CA LEU A 147 -20.43 2.88 13.50
C LEU A 147 -20.43 4.22 12.75
N ASP A 148 -19.69 4.32 11.64
CA ASP A 148 -19.63 5.53 10.82
C ASP A 148 -19.58 5.15 9.33
N ALA A 149 -20.73 5.17 8.67
CA ALA A 149 -20.87 4.81 7.26
C ALA A 149 -20.21 5.82 6.30
N THR A 150 -19.67 6.93 6.79
CA THR A 150 -19.02 7.96 5.93
C THR A 150 -17.58 7.58 5.56
N HIS A 151 -16.92 6.72 6.35
CA HIS A 151 -15.56 6.31 6.05
C HIS A 151 -15.53 5.36 4.85
N PRO A 152 -14.59 5.54 3.87
CA PRO A 152 -14.53 4.73 2.64
C PRO A 152 -14.47 3.21 2.88
N SER A 153 -13.84 2.74 3.97
CA SER A 153 -13.75 1.31 4.28
C SER A 153 -15.09 0.66 4.61
N VAL A 154 -16.10 1.42 5.00
CA VAL A 154 -17.39 0.87 5.45
C VAL A 154 -18.59 1.43 4.69
N SER A 155 -18.37 2.35 3.76
CA SER A 155 -19.44 3.02 3.00
C SER A 155 -20.26 2.06 2.13
N MET A 156 -19.74 0.90 1.77
CA MET A 156 -20.42 -0.14 0.98
C MET A 156 -21.03 -1.25 1.84
N LEU A 157 -20.79 -1.24 3.15
CA LEU A 157 -21.28 -2.28 4.05
C LEU A 157 -22.72 -2.02 4.48
N PRO A 158 -23.52 -3.08 4.76
CA PRO A 158 -24.78 -2.94 5.48
C PRO A 158 -24.55 -2.47 6.92
N ALA A 159 -25.51 -1.80 7.53
CA ALA A 159 -25.39 -1.31 8.91
C ALA A 159 -25.05 -2.43 9.91
N GLU A 160 -25.59 -3.62 9.69
CA GLU A 160 -25.27 -4.87 10.38
C GLU A 160 -24.71 -5.86 9.33
N TRP A 161 -23.45 -6.18 9.45
CA TRP A 161 -22.77 -7.08 8.51
C TRP A 161 -22.55 -8.45 9.15
N HIS A 162 -23.18 -9.48 8.60
CA HIS A 162 -23.06 -10.87 9.05
C HIS A 162 -21.85 -11.53 8.40
N ILE A 163 -20.97 -12.10 9.22
CA ILE A 163 -19.70 -12.69 8.78
C ILE A 163 -19.36 -13.91 9.65
N GLN A 164 -18.61 -14.85 9.10
CA GLN A 164 -17.99 -15.92 9.88
C GLN A 164 -16.55 -15.54 10.16
N GLU A 165 -16.22 -15.29 11.42
CA GLU A 165 -14.91 -14.76 11.82
C GLU A 165 -14.51 -15.15 13.25
N GLU A 166 -13.23 -14.90 13.57
CA GLU A 166 -12.71 -14.88 14.93
C GLU A 166 -12.84 -13.46 15.48
N MET A 167 -13.75 -13.24 16.43
CA MET A 167 -13.95 -11.92 17.02
C MET A 167 -12.79 -11.59 17.98
N TYR A 168 -11.83 -10.78 17.53
CA TYR A 168 -10.64 -10.43 18.29
C TYR A 168 -10.95 -9.54 19.48
N ASN A 169 -10.37 -9.88 20.63
CA ASN A 169 -10.24 -9.03 21.81
C ASN A 169 -8.84 -8.40 21.86
N PHE A 170 -8.73 -7.18 22.40
CA PHE A 170 -7.50 -6.39 22.33
C PHE A 170 -7.00 -6.00 23.73
N LYS A 171 -5.67 -5.78 23.85
CA LYS A 171 -5.00 -5.39 25.08
C LYS A 171 -5.19 -3.90 25.46
N SER A 172 -5.79 -3.10 24.56
CA SER A 172 -6.07 -1.68 24.83
C SER A 172 -7.22 -1.18 23.96
N ASP A 173 -7.80 -0.05 24.35
CA ASP A 173 -8.75 0.68 23.51
C ASP A 173 -7.98 1.52 22.48
N PRO A 174 -8.14 1.28 21.14
CA PRO A 174 -7.48 2.08 20.11
C PRO A 174 -7.90 3.57 20.17
N ARG A 175 -9.06 3.90 20.71
CA ARG A 175 -9.50 5.29 20.92
C ARG A 175 -8.61 6.06 21.88
N ALA A 176 -7.93 5.36 22.82
CA ALA A 176 -7.03 5.98 23.81
C ALA A 176 -5.82 6.66 23.15
N ILE A 177 -5.47 6.28 21.92
CA ILE A 177 -4.38 6.89 21.13
C ILE A 177 -4.89 7.72 19.95
N GLY A 178 -6.20 8.04 19.91
CA GLY A 178 -6.80 8.90 18.89
C GLY A 178 -7.36 8.17 17.67
N ALA A 179 -7.44 6.83 17.69
CA ALA A 179 -8.09 6.10 16.61
C ALA A 179 -9.61 6.27 16.60
N THR A 180 -10.20 6.29 15.42
CA THR A 180 -11.67 6.28 15.23
C THR A 180 -12.10 4.87 14.82
N VAL A 181 -12.95 4.25 15.64
CA VAL A 181 -13.49 2.90 15.37
C VAL A 181 -14.65 3.02 14.39
N VAL A 182 -14.60 2.25 13.31
CA VAL A 182 -15.62 2.25 12.23
C VAL A 182 -16.46 0.97 12.21
N LEU A 183 -15.93 -0.16 12.70
CA LEU A 183 -16.66 -1.41 12.89
C LEU A 183 -16.59 -1.87 14.34
N SER A 184 -17.70 -2.37 14.84
CA SER A 184 -17.81 -2.93 16.18
C SER A 184 -18.36 -4.36 16.13
N ALA A 185 -17.73 -5.28 16.87
CA ALA A 185 -18.31 -6.61 17.07
C ALA A 185 -19.59 -6.50 17.92
N ASN A 186 -20.69 -7.03 17.43
CA ASN A 186 -21.94 -7.14 18.17
C ASN A 186 -21.87 -8.34 19.12
N GLU A 187 -21.50 -8.08 20.38
CA GLU A 187 -21.26 -9.12 21.38
C GLU A 187 -22.47 -10.00 21.69
N SER A 188 -23.69 -9.58 21.32
CA SER A 188 -24.89 -10.40 21.45
C SER A 188 -25.06 -11.44 20.34
N SER A 189 -24.29 -11.34 19.25
CA SER A 189 -24.42 -12.18 18.06
C SER A 189 -23.54 -13.42 18.08
N TYR A 190 -22.63 -13.55 19.04
CA TYR A 190 -21.68 -14.67 19.13
C TYR A 190 -21.41 -15.06 20.59
N VAL A 191 -20.72 -16.18 20.81
CA VAL A 191 -20.40 -16.67 22.15
C VAL A 191 -18.91 -16.46 22.41
N ASP A 192 -18.60 -15.68 23.44
CA ASP A 192 -17.25 -15.50 23.98
C ASP A 192 -17.20 -16.02 25.41
N THR A 193 -16.51 -17.14 25.62
CA THR A 193 -16.28 -17.75 26.95
C THR A 193 -14.91 -17.39 27.53
N GLY A 194 -14.12 -16.56 26.83
CA GLY A 194 -12.83 -16.10 27.30
C GLY A 194 -12.94 -15.09 28.43
N THR A 195 -11.81 -14.83 29.08
CA THR A 195 -11.74 -13.81 30.12
C THR A 195 -11.01 -12.59 29.57
N ARG A 196 -11.70 -11.45 29.53
CA ARG A 196 -11.08 -10.17 29.15
C ARG A 196 -10.28 -9.60 30.32
N ASN A 197 -8.99 -9.59 30.16
CA ASN A 197 -8.07 -9.04 31.19
C ASN A 197 -7.76 -7.56 30.94
N PHE A 198 -8.14 -7.03 29.76
CA PHE A 198 -7.83 -5.66 29.35
C PHE A 198 -9.10 -4.90 28.99
N ASN A 199 -9.05 -3.59 29.15
CA ASN A 199 -10.10 -2.69 28.70
C ASN A 199 -9.84 -2.28 27.23
N GLN A 200 -10.58 -2.88 26.32
CA GLN A 200 -10.52 -2.57 24.88
C GLN A 200 -11.51 -1.47 24.45
N GLY A 201 -12.27 -0.92 25.41
CA GLY A 201 -13.28 0.10 25.15
C GLY A 201 -14.63 -0.46 24.72
N THR A 202 -15.63 0.44 24.67
CA THR A 202 -17.00 0.14 24.23
C THR A 202 -17.47 1.25 23.31
N PRO A 203 -18.12 0.93 22.17
CA PRO A 203 -18.41 -0.42 21.64
C PRO A 203 -17.15 -1.20 21.28
N HIS A 204 -17.25 -2.55 21.21
CA HIS A 204 -16.13 -3.47 20.98
C HIS A 204 -15.46 -3.22 19.62
N PRO A 205 -14.19 -2.78 19.56
CA PRO A 205 -13.56 -2.42 18.30
C PRO A 205 -13.25 -3.64 17.45
N SER A 206 -13.55 -3.56 16.13
CA SER A 206 -13.16 -4.58 15.13
C SER A 206 -12.35 -3.99 13.97
N ALA A 207 -12.62 -2.73 13.60
CA ALA A 207 -11.81 -1.98 12.64
C ALA A 207 -11.77 -0.50 13.00
N TRP A 208 -10.65 0.14 12.73
CA TRP A 208 -10.43 1.56 13.02
C TRP A 208 -9.40 2.19 12.11
N PHE A 209 -9.35 3.51 12.13
CA PHE A 209 -8.35 4.29 11.43
C PHE A 209 -7.76 5.39 12.32
N GLN A 210 -6.60 5.89 11.93
CA GLN A 210 -5.92 7.04 12.50
C GLN A 210 -5.59 8.03 11.37
N GLU A 211 -6.11 9.27 11.44
CA GLU A 211 -5.75 10.32 10.46
C GLU A 211 -4.27 10.67 10.51
N HIS A 212 -3.65 10.43 11.67
CA HIS A 212 -2.23 10.59 11.92
C HIS A 212 -1.76 9.38 12.72
N GLY A 213 -0.97 8.51 12.11
CA GLY A 213 -0.45 7.30 12.73
C GLY A 213 0.28 7.62 14.04
N ALA A 214 -0.17 7.03 15.14
CA ALA A 214 0.35 7.32 16.49
C ALA A 214 1.71 6.68 16.78
N GLY A 215 2.19 5.83 15.85
CA GLY A 215 3.54 5.26 15.89
C GLY A 215 4.65 6.24 15.52
N VAL A 216 4.31 7.40 14.96
CA VAL A 216 5.27 8.42 14.54
C VAL A 216 5.87 9.18 15.71
N GLU A 217 7.15 9.47 15.64
CA GLU A 217 7.86 10.24 16.68
C GLU A 217 7.47 11.72 16.64
N SER A 218 7.54 12.38 17.79
CA SER A 218 7.18 13.80 17.91
C SER A 218 8.04 14.68 16.99
N GLY A 219 7.37 15.59 16.28
CA GLY A 219 8.03 16.53 15.36
C GLY A 219 8.21 16.01 13.93
N HIS A 220 7.79 14.79 13.64
CA HIS A 220 7.80 14.19 12.32
C HIS A 220 6.43 14.28 11.62
N ILE A 221 6.40 13.90 10.33
CA ILE A 221 5.17 13.90 9.53
C ILE A 221 4.51 12.54 9.69
N ALA A 222 3.27 12.50 10.19
CA ALA A 222 2.52 11.27 10.28
C ALA A 222 1.70 11.02 9.00
N GLY A 223 1.81 9.81 8.45
CA GLY A 223 0.86 9.27 7.48
C GLY A 223 -0.42 8.81 8.16
N ARG A 224 -1.29 8.14 7.40
CA ARG A 224 -2.53 7.53 7.89
C ARG A 224 -2.31 6.07 8.27
N SER A 225 -3.08 5.59 9.23
CA SER A 225 -3.11 4.17 9.59
C SER A 225 -4.53 3.63 9.56
N PHE A 226 -4.71 2.42 9.02
CA PHE A 226 -5.97 1.69 9.00
C PHE A 226 -5.73 0.26 9.49
N TYR A 227 -6.67 -0.26 10.31
CA TYR A 227 -6.63 -1.63 10.78
C TYR A 227 -8.01 -2.28 10.74
N THR A 228 -8.06 -3.56 10.38
CA THR A 228 -9.22 -4.44 10.54
C THR A 228 -8.80 -5.79 11.10
N SER A 229 -9.55 -6.31 12.08
CA SER A 229 -9.31 -7.64 12.66
C SER A 229 -9.87 -8.78 11.80
N LEU A 230 -10.70 -8.45 10.81
CA LEU A 230 -11.32 -9.44 9.92
C LEU A 230 -10.33 -9.96 8.88
N GLY A 231 -10.54 -11.17 8.34
CA GLY A 231 -9.69 -11.72 7.27
C GLY A 231 -9.13 -13.12 7.51
N HIS A 232 -9.70 -13.89 8.44
CA HIS A 232 -9.22 -15.22 8.81
C HIS A 232 -9.35 -16.25 7.68
N LEU A 233 -10.53 -16.34 7.04
CA LEU A 233 -10.86 -17.40 6.10
C LEU A 233 -10.50 -17.05 4.65
N ASN A 234 -10.25 -18.08 3.83
CA ASN A 234 -10.13 -17.93 2.38
C ASN A 234 -11.42 -17.33 1.77
N GLU A 235 -12.58 -17.80 2.26
CA GLU A 235 -13.90 -17.34 1.84
C GLU A 235 -14.09 -15.84 2.10
N THR A 236 -13.57 -15.33 3.22
CA THR A 236 -13.58 -13.91 3.56
C THR A 236 -12.87 -13.08 2.47
N TRP A 237 -11.73 -13.53 1.96
CA TRP A 237 -10.98 -12.84 0.89
C TRP A 237 -11.64 -12.93 -0.49
N HIS A 238 -12.60 -13.83 -0.69
CA HIS A 238 -13.44 -13.89 -1.88
C HIS A 238 -14.75 -13.08 -1.75
N ASP A 239 -15.07 -12.62 -0.54
CA ASP A 239 -16.28 -11.82 -0.30
C ASP A 239 -16.09 -10.38 -0.82
N SER A 240 -17.04 -9.91 -1.61
CA SER A 240 -16.95 -8.59 -2.24
C SER A 240 -17.09 -7.43 -1.25
N LEU A 241 -17.83 -7.61 -0.15
CA LEU A 241 -17.97 -6.59 0.89
C LEU A 241 -16.68 -6.49 1.71
N PHE A 242 -16.06 -7.63 2.04
CA PHE A 242 -14.78 -7.63 2.71
C PHE A 242 -13.69 -6.98 1.84
N MET A 243 -13.64 -7.31 0.55
CA MET A 243 -12.69 -6.67 -0.37
C MET A 243 -12.96 -5.16 -0.48
N ALA A 244 -14.23 -4.73 -0.55
CA ALA A 244 -14.56 -3.31 -0.53
C ALA A 244 -14.11 -2.62 0.77
N HIS A 245 -14.25 -3.30 1.91
CA HIS A 245 -13.78 -2.83 3.21
C HIS A 245 -12.25 -2.63 3.24
N VAL A 246 -11.48 -3.64 2.86
CA VAL A 246 -10.01 -3.59 2.86
C VAL A 246 -9.50 -2.55 1.85
N ILE A 247 -10.03 -2.56 0.62
CA ILE A 247 -9.63 -1.62 -0.43
C ILE A 247 -10.04 -0.18 -0.09
N GLY A 248 -11.21 0.01 0.52
CA GLY A 248 -11.65 1.32 1.01
C GLY A 248 -10.70 1.89 2.08
N GLY A 249 -10.27 1.07 3.04
CA GLY A 249 -9.27 1.44 4.05
C GLY A 249 -7.90 1.75 3.44
N LEU A 250 -7.42 0.90 2.53
CA LEU A 250 -6.14 1.07 1.84
C LEU A 250 -6.12 2.35 1.00
N THR A 251 -7.14 2.54 0.14
CA THR A 251 -7.20 3.73 -0.75
C THR A 251 -7.34 5.02 0.05
N TRP A 252 -8.11 5.00 1.13
CA TRP A 252 -8.19 6.12 2.06
C TRP A 252 -6.80 6.42 2.69
N ALA A 253 -6.06 5.40 3.12
CA ALA A 253 -4.75 5.60 3.76
C ALA A 253 -3.76 6.29 2.83
N PHE A 254 -3.55 5.80 1.61
CA PHE A 254 -2.55 6.39 0.73
C PHE A 254 -3.00 7.68 0.01
N GLN A 255 -4.28 8.08 0.05
CA GLN A 255 -4.75 9.37 -0.45
C GLN A 255 -4.35 10.56 0.44
N ALA A 256 -3.52 10.33 1.46
CA ALA A 256 -2.93 11.40 2.26
C ALA A 256 -1.90 12.22 1.45
N ASN A 257 -1.79 13.51 1.76
CA ASN A 257 -0.78 14.41 1.16
C ASN A 257 0.65 14.12 1.63
N THR A 258 0.89 12.99 2.27
CA THR A 258 2.18 12.59 2.81
C THR A 258 2.99 11.71 1.88
N THR A 259 2.42 11.29 0.74
CA THR A 259 3.09 10.43 -0.25
C THR A 259 3.18 11.07 -1.63
N ARG A 260 4.18 10.66 -2.42
CA ARG A 260 4.50 11.27 -3.73
C ARG A 260 3.42 11.04 -4.79
N ALA A 261 2.58 10.02 -4.65
CA ALA A 261 1.45 9.81 -5.56
C ALA A 261 0.44 10.97 -5.52
N PHE A 262 0.36 11.69 -4.38
CA PHE A 262 -0.59 12.80 -4.17
C PHE A 262 0.08 14.13 -3.86
N ASN A 263 1.39 14.13 -3.54
CA ASN A 263 2.19 15.32 -3.25
C ASN A 263 3.63 15.12 -3.71
N SER A 264 4.02 15.72 -4.82
CA SER A 264 5.37 15.59 -5.40
C SER A 264 6.52 16.01 -4.48
N SER A 265 6.24 16.80 -3.44
CA SER A 265 7.22 17.20 -2.43
C SER A 265 7.31 16.26 -1.23
N ALA A 266 6.45 15.23 -1.14
CA ALA A 266 6.53 14.23 -0.09
C ALA A 266 7.83 13.41 -0.16
N LEU A 267 8.24 12.86 0.99
CA LEU A 267 9.53 12.19 1.14
C LEU A 267 9.47 10.70 0.77
N VAL A 268 8.29 10.08 0.89
CA VAL A 268 8.07 8.66 0.58
C VAL A 268 7.01 8.46 -0.50
N GLY A 269 6.94 7.26 -1.02
CA GLY A 269 5.99 6.86 -2.04
C GLY A 269 6.60 6.79 -3.44
N ASN A 270 5.79 6.25 -4.37
CA ASN A 270 6.19 6.11 -5.76
C ASN A 270 6.36 7.51 -6.40
N ALA A 271 7.58 7.84 -6.81
CA ALA A 271 7.81 9.05 -7.59
C ALA A 271 7.02 8.95 -8.90
N ALA A 272 6.24 9.99 -9.23
CA ALA A 272 5.64 10.09 -10.56
C ALA A 272 6.72 9.77 -11.61
N SER A 273 6.44 8.87 -12.55
CA SER A 273 7.34 8.63 -13.67
C SER A 273 7.61 9.98 -14.33
N ALA A 274 8.82 10.51 -14.17
CA ALA A 274 9.23 11.67 -14.92
C ALA A 274 9.05 11.27 -16.39
N SER A 275 8.08 11.87 -17.09
CA SER A 275 8.03 11.77 -18.54
C SER A 275 9.42 12.08 -19.06
N PRO A 276 10.01 11.27 -19.96
CA PRO A 276 11.31 11.58 -20.49
C PRO A 276 11.21 12.98 -21.10
N SER A 277 11.87 13.94 -20.46
CA SER A 277 12.02 15.28 -20.96
C SER A 277 12.77 15.13 -22.29
N ASN A 278 12.05 15.25 -23.40
CA ASN A 278 12.63 15.43 -24.72
C ASN A 278 13.28 16.82 -24.80
N SER A 279 14.33 17.01 -24.01
CA SER A 279 15.30 18.07 -24.26
C SER A 279 16.19 17.59 -25.40
N ALA A 280 15.73 17.86 -26.63
CA ALA A 280 16.60 17.81 -27.78
C ALA A 280 17.82 18.70 -27.50
N PRO A 281 19.06 18.22 -27.72
CA PRO A 281 20.21 19.07 -27.59
C PRO A 281 20.13 20.12 -28.70
N SER A 282 20.04 21.40 -28.28
CA SER A 282 20.18 22.56 -29.16
C SER A 282 21.51 22.45 -29.87
N GLY A 283 21.48 22.26 -31.19
CA GLY A 283 22.67 22.11 -32.01
C GLY A 283 23.55 23.34 -31.93
N ALA A 284 24.73 23.17 -31.39
CA ALA A 284 25.88 24.08 -31.61
C ALA A 284 26.59 23.59 -32.88
N SER A 285 26.60 24.43 -33.90
CA SER A 285 27.44 24.28 -35.12
C SER A 285 28.89 24.16 -34.77
N PRO A 286 29.63 23.25 -35.36
CA PRO A 286 31.09 23.24 -35.22
C PRO A 286 31.74 24.18 -36.22
N THR A 287 32.59 25.09 -35.73
CA THR A 287 33.56 25.87 -36.50
C THR A 287 34.77 24.97 -36.80
N PRO A 288 35.30 24.94 -38.04
CA PRO A 288 36.46 24.12 -38.37
C PRO A 288 37.75 24.78 -38.00
N SER A 289 38.64 24.06 -37.34
CA SER A 289 40.07 24.43 -37.21
C SER A 289 40.94 23.25 -37.66
N ALA A 290 41.90 23.54 -38.52
CA ALA A 290 42.79 22.67 -39.25
C ALA A 290 43.98 22.13 -38.38
N PRO A 291 44.89 21.30 -38.94
CA PRO A 291 45.44 20.13 -38.27
C PRO A 291 46.84 20.31 -37.72
N GLY A 292 47.20 19.51 -36.71
CA GLY A 292 48.56 19.39 -36.20
C GLY A 292 48.92 17.91 -35.96
N GLU A 293 50.08 17.57 -36.47
CA GLU A 293 50.66 16.24 -36.73
C GLU A 293 51.07 15.43 -35.49
N SER A 294 51.03 14.10 -35.72
CA SER A 294 51.96 13.03 -35.38
C SER A 294 52.35 12.72 -33.93
N SER A 295 52.09 11.49 -33.50
CA SER A 295 53.13 10.47 -33.31
C SER A 295 52.53 9.13 -32.87
N ALA A 296 53.01 8.10 -33.52
CA ALA A 296 52.68 6.70 -33.38
C ALA A 296 53.17 6.07 -32.08
N SER A 297 52.45 5.11 -31.53
CA SER A 297 53.03 3.93 -30.89
C SER A 297 52.07 2.74 -30.91
N LEU A 298 52.61 1.67 -31.56
CA LEU A 298 52.06 0.32 -31.69
C LEU A 298 51.99 -0.41 -30.34
N ARG A 299 50.99 -1.28 -30.16
CA ARG A 299 51.05 -2.73 -29.87
C ARG A 299 49.74 -3.17 -29.24
N LYS A 300 49.15 -4.16 -29.63
CA LYS A 300 49.20 -5.52 -30.14
C LYS A 300 47.88 -6.19 -29.77
N GLN A 301 47.30 -6.83 -30.79
CA GLN A 301 46.18 -7.78 -30.71
C GLN A 301 46.45 -8.98 -29.78
N VAL A 302 45.39 -9.52 -29.16
CA VAL A 302 45.22 -10.99 -29.06
C VAL A 302 43.74 -11.31 -29.22
N ASN A 303 43.48 -12.19 -30.20
CA ASN A 303 42.22 -12.85 -30.47
C ASN A 303 41.90 -13.98 -29.49
N ALA A 304 40.62 -14.32 -29.31
CA ALA A 304 40.13 -15.71 -29.29
C ALA A 304 38.60 -15.69 -29.13
N VAL A 305 37.90 -16.01 -30.14
CA VAL A 305 37.31 -17.30 -30.56
C VAL A 305 35.93 -17.60 -29.92
N ALA A 306 34.95 -17.57 -30.78
CA ALA A 306 33.57 -18.01 -30.59
C ALA A 306 33.49 -19.54 -30.41
N SER A 307 32.46 -20.02 -29.72
CA SER A 307 31.86 -21.32 -29.98
C SER A 307 30.35 -21.29 -29.72
N LEU A 308 29.63 -21.49 -30.79
CA LEU A 308 28.22 -21.91 -30.86
C LEU A 308 28.13 -23.42 -30.74
N VAL A 309 27.13 -23.96 -30.05
CA VAL A 309 26.40 -25.25 -30.28
C VAL A 309 25.24 -25.20 -29.27
N GLY A 310 23.95 -25.39 -29.50
CA GLY A 310 23.25 -26.14 -30.54
C GLY A 310 22.02 -26.74 -29.86
N ALA A 311 20.92 -26.66 -30.52
CA ALA A 311 19.54 -27.00 -30.18
C ALA A 311 19.30 -28.41 -29.59
N GLY A 312 18.17 -28.56 -28.83
CA GLY A 312 17.59 -29.83 -28.47
C GLY A 312 16.18 -29.71 -27.93
N VAL A 313 15.20 -29.82 -28.83
CA VAL A 313 13.77 -30.00 -28.52
C VAL A 313 13.53 -31.43 -28.05
N ALA A 314 12.78 -31.63 -26.98
CA ALA A 314 12.07 -32.89 -26.75
C ALA A 314 10.74 -32.63 -26.02
N CYS A 315 9.68 -32.78 -26.77
CA CYS A 315 8.29 -32.96 -26.32
C CYS A 315 8.14 -34.39 -25.79
N ILE A 316 7.59 -34.59 -24.59
CA ILE A 316 6.97 -35.87 -24.23
C ILE A 316 5.64 -35.57 -23.56
N ILE A 317 4.57 -35.95 -24.27
CA ILE A 317 3.20 -36.12 -23.81
C ILE A 317 3.12 -37.51 -23.16
N TRP A 318 2.54 -37.62 -21.97
CA TRP A 318 1.84 -38.84 -21.54
C TRP A 318 0.64 -38.48 -20.69
N CYS A 319 -0.51 -38.93 -21.21
CA CYS A 319 -1.79 -39.03 -20.49
C CYS A 319 -1.74 -40.19 -19.49
N LEU A 320 -2.30 -39.99 -18.34
CA LEU A 320 -3.29 -40.89 -17.68
C LEU A 320 -3.85 -40.16 -16.44
#